data_7d7d41d42995075549761fdab1c4d72f
#
_entry.id   7d7d41d42995075549761fdab1c4d72f
#
_cell.length_a   1.000
_cell.length_b   1.000
_cell.length_c   1.000
_cell.angle_alpha   90.00
_cell.angle_beta   90.00
_cell.angle_gamma   90.00
#
_symmetry.space_group_name_H-M   'P 1'
#
loop_
_entity.id
_entity.type
_entity.pdbx_description
1 polymer ?
#
loop_
_entity_poly.entity_id
_entity_poly.type
_entity_poly.pdbx_seq_one_letter_code
_entity_poly.pdbx_strand_id
1 'polypeptide(L)'
;MAVAVAVVVGSLTGCGSDENRRRASPPGASGPTGTAGCGGKSELTAEGSAAQQNAIALFNQVWGQYCPGKRVSYHTTGSGAGRQQFIAGHVDFAGSDSPLVADQIGPAAERCEGNPAWDLPLVFGTVALVYNLPGVPALVVSADALAKVFSGRITVWNDPILAALNPGENLPDTKIAPIYRADSAGITDDMQQYLTAAAPQSWAEGVGTEFQGGVGAGAVKPTGVIQAVRATPGAIGYVEKGFADQAGMSYAQITGASGAVPLTDDTAGNAVKAAAFLADGNDLVLDLNSMYKTEKPDAYPLVLATYEIVCSKGYDAETSDAIKSFLTVAANNGQAGLSAAGYVPLPDKVKERLITAIDAIQ
;
A
#
# COMPACT_ATOMS: atom_id res chain seq x y z
N MET A 1 69.57 -15.52 25.68
CA MET A 1 70.09 -15.97 24.38
C MET A 1 69.50 -15.08 23.31
N ALA A 2 70.38 -14.27 22.75
CA ALA A 2 70.04 -13.36 21.66
C ALA A 2 70.33 -14.09 20.33
N VAL A 3 69.47 -13.91 19.34
CA VAL A 3 69.82 -14.11 17.94
C VAL A 3 69.22 -12.99 17.10
N ALA A 4 70.08 -12.42 16.30
CA ALA A 4 70.01 -11.16 15.60
C ALA A 4 69.28 -11.28 14.26
N VAL A 5 68.71 -10.15 13.92
CA VAL A 5 68.53 -9.35 12.71
C VAL A 5 69.28 -9.77 11.44
N ALA A 6 68.60 -9.77 10.32
CA ALA A 6 69.14 -9.41 9.02
C ALA A 6 68.15 -8.61 8.20
N VAL A 7 68.44 -7.34 8.02
CA VAL A 7 67.86 -6.39 7.09
C VAL A 7 68.52 -6.60 5.72
N VAL A 8 67.76 -6.72 4.66
CA VAL A 8 68.26 -6.56 3.28
C VAL A 8 67.47 -5.42 2.64
N VAL A 9 68.16 -4.34 2.43
CA VAL A 9 67.77 -3.18 1.62
C VAL A 9 68.16 -3.48 0.16
N GLY A 10 67.21 -3.46 -0.72
CA GLY A 10 67.41 -3.54 -2.16
C GLY A 10 66.71 -2.39 -2.86
N SER A 11 67.44 -1.34 -3.14
CA SER A 11 67.03 -0.22 -4.00
C SER A 11 67.18 -0.61 -5.46
N LEU A 12 66.10 -0.51 -6.24
CA LEU A 12 66.20 -0.44 -7.70
C LEU A 12 65.27 0.66 -8.22
N THR A 13 65.88 1.71 -8.68
CA THR A 13 65.35 2.80 -9.50
C THR A 13 64.98 2.27 -10.89
N GLY A 14 63.77 2.51 -11.35
CA GLY A 14 63.34 2.29 -12.72
C GLY A 14 62.36 3.38 -13.14
N CYS A 15 62.85 4.37 -13.89
CA CYS A 15 62.02 5.32 -14.65
C CYS A 15 61.35 4.59 -15.82
N GLY A 16 60.08 4.81 -16.04
CA GLY A 16 59.35 4.28 -17.21
C GLY A 16 57.96 4.91 -17.35
N SER A 17 57.94 6.00 -18.15
CA SER A 17 56.88 6.51 -19.02
C SER A 17 55.40 6.30 -18.65
N ASP A 18 54.71 7.43 -18.50
CA ASP A 18 53.29 7.65 -18.58
C ASP A 18 52.67 6.97 -19.82
N GLU A 19 51.86 5.94 -19.61
CA GLU A 19 50.80 5.57 -20.54
C GLU A 19 49.45 5.69 -19.82
N ASN A 20 48.76 6.77 -20.14
CA ASN A 20 47.39 7.08 -19.79
C ASN A 20 46.44 5.98 -20.34
N ARG A 21 46.34 4.83 -19.65
CA ARG A 21 45.29 3.85 -19.90
C ARG A 21 44.00 4.38 -19.31
N ARG A 22 43.20 5.03 -20.16
CA ARG A 22 41.79 5.22 -19.92
C ARG A 22 41.19 3.83 -19.57
N ARG A 23 40.85 3.63 -18.31
CA ARG A 23 39.96 2.53 -17.91
C ARG A 23 38.70 2.68 -18.74
N ALA A 24 38.47 1.76 -19.66
CA ALA A 24 37.18 1.60 -20.30
C ALA A 24 36.18 1.34 -19.20
N SER A 25 35.22 2.22 -19.04
CA SER A 25 34.00 1.96 -18.28
C SER A 25 33.35 0.70 -18.83
N PRO A 26 32.80 -0.20 -18.00
CA PRO A 26 32.05 -1.32 -18.49
C PRO A 26 30.91 -0.79 -19.40
N PRO A 27 30.52 -1.53 -20.45
CA PRO A 27 29.45 -1.09 -21.34
C PRO A 27 28.21 -0.82 -20.49
N GLY A 28 27.72 0.41 -20.58
CA GLY A 28 26.55 0.86 -19.85
C GLY A 28 25.40 -0.09 -20.11
N ALA A 29 24.79 -0.58 -19.06
CA ALA A 29 23.46 -1.14 -19.13
C ALA A 29 22.58 -0.07 -19.79
N SER A 30 22.07 -0.37 -20.97
CA SER A 30 21.07 0.46 -21.66
C SER A 30 19.87 0.55 -20.70
N GLY A 31 19.71 1.68 -20.03
CA GLY A 31 18.51 1.94 -19.25
C GLY A 31 17.31 1.91 -20.17
N PRO A 32 16.14 1.45 -19.69
CA PRO A 32 14.94 1.43 -20.48
C PRO A 32 14.62 2.84 -20.99
N THR A 33 14.31 2.93 -22.26
CA THR A 33 13.93 4.13 -22.99
C THR A 33 12.55 4.60 -22.51
N GLY A 34 12.58 5.50 -21.57
CA GLY A 34 11.45 6.26 -21.04
C GLY A 34 12.08 7.23 -20.05
N THR A 35 12.69 8.32 -20.56
CA THR A 35 13.34 9.32 -19.73
C THR A 35 12.29 10.11 -18.97
N ALA A 36 11.89 9.65 -17.79
CA ALA A 36 11.43 10.58 -16.78
C ALA A 36 12.59 11.59 -16.58
N GLY A 37 12.38 12.84 -16.96
CA GLY A 37 13.37 13.86 -16.68
C GLY A 37 13.63 13.90 -15.17
N CYS A 38 14.88 13.98 -14.74
CA CYS A 38 15.21 14.16 -13.32
C CYS A 38 15.09 15.65 -12.90
N GLY A 39 14.14 16.37 -13.50
CA GLY A 39 13.90 17.78 -13.21
C GLY A 39 13.37 18.05 -11.81
N GLY A 40 13.21 19.34 -11.49
CA GLY A 40 12.60 19.82 -10.27
C GLY A 40 13.46 19.72 -9.01
N LYS A 41 12.86 20.06 -7.88
CA LYS A 41 13.51 20.07 -6.56
C LYS A 41 14.00 18.69 -6.12
N SER A 42 15.03 18.68 -5.28
CA SER A 42 15.68 17.43 -4.83
C SER A 42 14.88 16.63 -3.81
N GLU A 43 14.02 17.29 -3.06
CA GLU A 43 13.20 16.66 -2.02
C GLU A 43 11.74 17.00 -2.20
N LEU A 44 10.90 15.94 -2.24
CA LEU A 44 9.45 16.03 -2.12
C LEU A 44 9.05 15.70 -0.70
N THR A 45 8.05 16.40 -0.17
CA THR A 45 7.42 16.11 1.11
C THR A 45 6.06 15.46 0.88
N ALA A 46 5.75 14.41 1.64
CA ALA A 46 4.45 13.75 1.57
C ALA A 46 4.05 13.12 2.89
N GLU A 47 2.75 13.03 3.11
CA GLU A 47 2.17 12.38 4.29
C GLU A 47 0.97 11.52 3.91
N GLY A 48 0.60 10.60 4.78
CA GLY A 48 -0.67 9.89 4.65
C GLY A 48 -0.63 8.41 4.96
N SER A 49 -1.19 7.61 4.05
CA SER A 49 -1.44 6.19 4.26
C SER A 49 -0.22 5.43 4.77
N ALA A 50 -0.43 4.68 5.84
CA ALA A 50 0.56 3.71 6.32
C ALA A 50 0.60 2.46 5.43
N ALA A 51 -0.47 2.20 4.65
CA ALA A 51 -0.57 1.02 3.79
C ALA A 51 0.53 1.00 2.71
N GLN A 52 0.89 2.17 2.17
CA GLN A 52 1.95 2.26 1.15
C GLN A 52 3.37 2.46 1.70
N GLN A 53 3.59 2.43 3.00
CA GLN A 53 4.88 2.76 3.61
C GLN A 53 6.06 2.03 2.94
N ASN A 54 5.92 0.71 2.75
CA ASN A 54 6.98 -0.11 2.17
C ASN A 54 7.12 0.14 0.65
N ALA A 55 6.02 0.43 -0.05
CA ALA A 55 6.03 0.78 -1.47
C ALA A 55 6.75 2.12 -1.70
N ILE A 56 6.41 3.16 -0.93
CA ILE A 56 7.08 4.46 -1.01
C ILE A 56 8.58 4.36 -0.69
N ALA A 57 8.97 3.53 0.28
CA ALA A 57 10.39 3.31 0.57
C ALA A 57 11.12 2.69 -0.64
N LEU A 58 10.51 1.70 -1.31
CA LEU A 58 11.02 1.12 -2.54
C LEU A 58 11.08 2.16 -3.68
N PHE A 59 10.01 2.89 -3.92
CA PHE A 59 9.94 3.92 -4.97
C PHE A 59 10.99 5.02 -4.75
N ASN A 60 11.17 5.44 -3.51
CA ASN A 60 12.18 6.43 -3.12
C ASN A 60 13.61 5.92 -3.43
N GLN A 61 13.89 4.63 -3.10
CA GLN A 61 15.16 4.01 -3.45
C GLN A 61 15.36 3.97 -4.97
N VAL A 62 14.35 3.53 -5.73
CA VAL A 62 14.42 3.43 -7.19
C VAL A 62 14.58 4.82 -7.82
N TRP A 63 13.80 5.81 -7.34
CA TRP A 63 13.93 7.19 -7.83
C TRP A 63 15.33 7.77 -7.58
N GLY A 64 15.90 7.58 -6.39
CA GLY A 64 17.27 7.99 -6.09
C GLY A 64 18.35 7.30 -6.93
N GLN A 65 18.11 6.05 -7.40
CA GLN A 65 18.99 5.34 -8.32
C GLN A 65 18.93 5.89 -9.75
N TYR A 66 17.71 6.21 -10.24
CA TYR A 66 17.48 6.80 -11.56
C TYR A 66 17.85 8.28 -11.62
N CYS A 67 17.57 9.02 -10.54
CA CYS A 67 17.79 10.45 -10.40
C CYS A 67 18.62 10.73 -9.14
N PRO A 68 19.96 10.65 -9.22
CA PRO A 68 20.83 10.82 -8.05
C PRO A 68 20.59 12.14 -7.31
N GLY A 69 20.43 12.06 -5.99
CA GLY A 69 20.14 13.18 -5.11
C GLY A 69 18.65 13.53 -4.94
N LYS A 70 17.75 12.80 -5.60
CA LYS A 70 16.30 12.93 -5.41
C LYS A 70 15.80 12.03 -4.27
N ARG A 71 14.85 12.53 -3.48
CA ARG A 71 14.21 11.77 -2.40
C ARG A 71 12.80 12.27 -2.08
N VAL A 72 11.97 11.38 -1.54
CA VAL A 72 10.70 11.73 -0.89
C VAL A 72 10.84 11.59 0.62
N SER A 73 10.49 12.61 1.37
CA SER A 73 10.28 12.56 2.83
C SER A 73 8.82 12.21 3.08
N TYR A 74 8.55 10.95 3.44
CA TYR A 74 7.19 10.44 3.63
C TYR A 74 6.90 10.16 5.10
N HIS A 75 5.80 10.70 5.63
CA HIS A 75 5.33 10.48 6.99
C HIS A 75 4.01 9.69 7.01
N THR A 76 4.01 8.55 7.71
CA THR A 76 2.83 7.68 7.85
C THR A 76 1.90 8.19 8.94
N THR A 77 1.05 9.16 8.60
CA THR A 77 0.11 9.81 9.53
C THR A 77 -1.32 9.27 9.43
N GLY A 78 -1.60 8.46 8.40
CA GLY A 78 -2.92 7.94 8.03
C GLY A 78 -3.55 8.73 6.89
N SER A 79 -4.42 8.05 6.12
CA SER A 79 -5.04 8.62 4.90
C SER A 79 -5.82 9.91 5.17
N GLY A 80 -6.62 9.94 6.25
CA GLY A 80 -7.38 11.13 6.62
C GLY A 80 -6.48 12.33 6.95
N ALA A 81 -5.41 12.11 7.73
CA ALA A 81 -4.44 13.16 8.05
C ALA A 81 -3.68 13.61 6.81
N GLY A 82 -3.25 12.69 5.94
CA GLY A 82 -2.57 13.02 4.68
C GLY A 82 -3.39 13.94 3.79
N ARG A 83 -4.68 13.64 3.58
CA ARG A 83 -5.58 14.50 2.82
C ARG A 83 -5.68 15.91 3.41
N GLN A 84 -5.75 16.01 4.75
CA GLN A 84 -5.78 17.31 5.44
C GLN A 84 -4.48 18.08 5.26
N GLN A 85 -3.31 17.44 5.37
CA GLN A 85 -2.01 18.07 5.18
C GLN A 85 -1.82 18.56 3.75
N PHE A 86 -2.29 17.79 2.76
CA PHE A 86 -2.29 18.22 1.35
C PHE A 86 -3.16 19.46 1.15
N ILE A 87 -4.40 19.45 1.63
CA ILE A 87 -5.34 20.57 1.55
C ILE A 87 -4.77 21.82 2.23
N ALA A 88 -4.10 21.66 3.36
CA ALA A 88 -3.44 22.75 4.06
C ALA A 88 -2.16 23.28 3.38
N GLY A 89 -1.69 22.62 2.30
CA GLY A 89 -0.47 23.02 1.59
C GLY A 89 0.82 22.72 2.34
N HIS A 90 0.78 21.84 3.34
CA HIS A 90 1.96 21.50 4.16
C HIS A 90 2.84 20.44 3.53
N VAL A 91 2.34 19.72 2.53
CA VAL A 91 3.07 18.69 1.78
C VAL A 91 2.84 18.87 0.28
N ASP A 92 3.76 18.33 -0.52
CA ASP A 92 3.70 18.41 -1.97
C ASP A 92 2.60 17.52 -2.55
N PHE A 93 2.48 16.30 -1.98
CA PHE A 93 1.42 15.36 -2.31
C PHE A 93 1.02 14.55 -1.08
N ALA A 94 -0.12 13.87 -1.14
CA ALA A 94 -0.54 12.98 -0.07
C ALA A 94 -0.77 11.56 -0.58
N GLY A 95 -0.45 10.55 0.26
CA GLY A 95 -0.86 9.17 0.05
C GLY A 95 -2.18 8.87 0.77
N SER A 96 -3.17 8.32 0.09
CA SER A 96 -4.45 7.99 0.70
C SER A 96 -5.07 6.73 0.10
N ASP A 97 -5.57 5.82 0.95
CA ASP A 97 -6.26 4.62 0.48
C ASP A 97 -7.73 4.91 0.10
N SER A 98 -8.21 6.12 0.40
CA SER A 98 -9.50 6.64 -0.05
C SER A 98 -9.28 7.91 -0.87
N PRO A 99 -10.06 8.15 -1.95
CA PRO A 99 -9.99 9.40 -2.69
C PRO A 99 -10.44 10.59 -1.83
N LEU A 100 -10.27 11.81 -2.36
CA LEU A 100 -10.85 13.02 -1.77
C LEU A 100 -12.36 12.86 -1.66
N VAL A 101 -12.90 13.12 -0.46
CA VAL A 101 -14.35 13.11 -0.24
C VAL A 101 -14.98 14.44 -0.66
N ALA A 102 -16.29 14.44 -0.85
CA ALA A 102 -17.01 15.57 -1.48
C ALA A 102 -16.73 16.95 -0.83
N ASP A 103 -16.61 17.00 0.50
CA ASP A 103 -16.31 18.24 1.25
C ASP A 103 -14.82 18.65 1.16
N GLN A 104 -13.95 17.79 0.69
CA GLN A 104 -12.52 18.05 0.51
C GLN A 104 -12.16 18.53 -0.91
N ILE A 105 -13.01 18.28 -1.92
CA ILE A 105 -12.73 18.61 -3.32
C ILE A 105 -12.54 20.12 -3.50
N GLY A 106 -13.44 20.94 -2.94
CA GLY A 106 -13.34 22.40 -3.02
C GLY A 106 -12.06 22.94 -2.38
N PRO A 107 -11.79 22.65 -1.10
CA PRO A 107 -10.55 23.04 -0.43
C PRO A 107 -9.27 22.54 -1.13
N ALA A 108 -9.29 21.32 -1.67
CA ALA A 108 -8.15 20.79 -2.44
C ALA A 108 -7.92 21.58 -3.74
N ALA A 109 -9.01 21.99 -4.41
CA ALA A 109 -8.90 22.85 -5.60
C ALA A 109 -8.37 24.25 -5.25
N GLU A 110 -8.80 24.83 -4.11
CA GLU A 110 -8.23 26.10 -3.62
C GLU A 110 -6.73 26.01 -3.40
N ARG A 111 -6.27 24.93 -2.74
CA ARG A 111 -4.84 24.64 -2.57
C ARG A 111 -4.11 24.54 -3.92
N CYS A 112 -4.78 24.07 -4.96
CA CYS A 112 -4.25 23.91 -6.33
C CYS A 112 -4.52 25.14 -7.22
N GLU A 113 -4.61 26.34 -6.63
CA GLU A 113 -4.83 27.60 -7.34
C GLU A 113 -6.11 27.60 -8.20
N GLY A 114 -7.16 26.94 -7.73
CA GLY A 114 -8.45 26.82 -8.40
C GLY A 114 -8.51 25.67 -9.43
N ASN A 115 -7.46 24.87 -9.56
CA ASN A 115 -7.45 23.72 -10.45
C ASN A 115 -7.81 22.42 -9.67
N PRO A 116 -8.33 21.39 -10.34
CA PRO A 116 -8.64 20.11 -9.68
C PRO A 116 -7.40 19.47 -9.03
N ALA A 117 -7.57 18.89 -7.86
CA ALA A 117 -6.67 17.84 -7.41
C ALA A 117 -7.09 16.50 -8.04
N TRP A 118 -6.13 15.62 -8.28
CA TRP A 118 -6.34 14.29 -8.85
C TRP A 118 -5.92 13.19 -7.87
N ASP A 119 -6.72 12.16 -7.80
CA ASP A 119 -6.46 10.92 -7.08
C ASP A 119 -5.83 9.91 -8.06
N LEU A 120 -4.52 9.67 -7.96
CA LEU A 120 -3.75 8.84 -8.88
C LEU A 120 -3.39 7.49 -8.23
N PRO A 121 -4.04 6.36 -8.59
CA PRO A 121 -3.79 5.06 -7.96
C PRO A 121 -2.40 4.53 -8.37
N LEU A 122 -1.46 4.50 -7.43
CA LEU A 122 -0.08 4.10 -7.66
C LEU A 122 0.25 2.75 -7.03
N VAL A 123 -0.39 2.40 -5.93
CA VAL A 123 -0.12 1.18 -5.17
C VAL A 123 -1.40 0.38 -4.98
N PHE A 124 -1.37 -0.91 -5.31
CA PHE A 124 -2.40 -1.85 -4.90
C PHE A 124 -1.87 -2.74 -3.78
N GLY A 125 -2.65 -2.87 -2.73
CA GLY A 125 -2.36 -3.74 -1.62
C GLY A 125 -3.51 -4.69 -1.34
N THR A 126 -3.33 -5.50 -0.31
CA THR A 126 -4.35 -6.42 0.17
C THR A 126 -4.48 -6.34 1.67
N VAL A 127 -5.69 -6.52 2.16
CA VAL A 127 -5.99 -6.54 3.58
C VAL A 127 -5.97 -7.98 4.09
N ALA A 128 -5.03 -8.28 4.97
CA ALA A 128 -4.94 -9.55 5.67
C ALA A 128 -5.78 -9.50 6.94
N LEU A 129 -6.68 -10.46 7.09
CA LEU A 129 -7.50 -10.64 8.30
C LEU A 129 -6.72 -11.49 9.29
N VAL A 130 -5.83 -10.85 10.05
CA VAL A 130 -4.95 -11.52 11.02
C VAL A 130 -5.73 -11.98 12.24
N TYR A 131 -5.41 -13.17 12.76
CA TYR A 131 -6.11 -13.74 13.91
C TYR A 131 -5.16 -14.44 14.87
N ASN A 132 -5.62 -14.61 16.11
CA ASN A 132 -4.95 -15.38 17.15
C ASN A 132 -5.89 -16.47 17.68
N LEU A 133 -5.92 -17.60 16.99
CA LEU A 133 -6.77 -18.74 17.32
C LEU A 133 -5.94 -20.03 17.28
N PRO A 134 -5.28 -20.38 18.40
CA PRO A 134 -4.44 -21.58 18.48
C PRO A 134 -5.23 -22.85 18.12
N GLY A 135 -4.64 -23.70 17.28
CA GLY A 135 -5.27 -24.95 16.85
C GLY A 135 -6.16 -24.83 15.61
N VAL A 136 -6.33 -23.63 15.06
CA VAL A 136 -7.07 -23.37 13.80
C VAL A 136 -6.10 -22.80 12.76
N PRO A 137 -5.44 -23.65 11.95
CA PRO A 137 -4.40 -23.21 11.02
C PRO A 137 -4.95 -22.55 9.76
N ALA A 138 -6.20 -22.84 9.39
CA ALA A 138 -6.82 -22.36 8.15
C ALA A 138 -8.25 -21.88 8.42
N LEU A 139 -8.37 -20.65 8.87
CA LEU A 139 -9.66 -20.00 9.11
C LEU A 139 -10.25 -19.47 7.79
N VAL A 140 -11.52 -19.76 7.54
CA VAL A 140 -12.29 -19.19 6.43
C VAL A 140 -13.39 -18.30 7.01
N VAL A 141 -13.52 -17.10 6.46
CA VAL A 141 -14.58 -16.16 6.82
C VAL A 141 -15.31 -15.66 5.56
N SER A 142 -16.57 -15.29 5.69
CA SER A 142 -17.31 -14.59 4.63
C SER A 142 -17.46 -13.11 4.97
N ALA A 143 -17.78 -12.28 3.97
CA ALA A 143 -18.11 -10.87 4.22
C ALA A 143 -19.26 -10.72 5.23
N ASP A 144 -20.29 -11.58 5.15
CA ASP A 144 -21.41 -11.60 6.09
C ASP A 144 -20.96 -11.92 7.53
N ALA A 145 -20.12 -12.95 7.69
CA ALA A 145 -19.59 -13.31 9.00
C ALA A 145 -18.70 -12.19 9.57
N LEU A 146 -17.83 -11.60 8.75
CA LEU A 146 -16.97 -10.47 9.15
C LEU A 146 -17.81 -9.26 9.60
N ALA A 147 -18.82 -8.89 8.81
CA ALA A 147 -19.75 -7.81 9.18
C ALA A 147 -20.39 -8.05 10.55
N LYS A 148 -20.82 -9.28 10.82
CA LYS A 148 -21.41 -9.66 12.11
C LYS A 148 -20.39 -9.69 13.25
N VAL A 149 -19.16 -10.09 12.99
CA VAL A 149 -18.06 -10.07 13.98
C VAL A 149 -17.72 -8.63 14.34
N PHE A 150 -17.47 -7.78 13.36
CA PHE A 150 -17.06 -6.39 13.60
C PHE A 150 -18.20 -5.47 14.04
N SER A 151 -19.45 -5.91 13.98
CA SER A 151 -20.62 -5.24 14.59
C SER A 151 -21.10 -5.90 15.88
N GLY A 152 -20.38 -6.93 16.39
CA GLY A 152 -20.70 -7.58 17.67
C GLY A 152 -21.89 -8.53 17.65
N ARG A 153 -22.40 -8.91 16.49
CA ARG A 153 -23.52 -9.87 16.34
C ARG A 153 -23.06 -11.32 16.39
N ILE A 154 -21.82 -11.61 16.04
CA ILE A 154 -21.13 -12.88 16.30
C ILE A 154 -20.05 -12.59 17.33
N THR A 155 -20.08 -13.28 18.48
CA THR A 155 -19.21 -12.99 19.63
C THR A 155 -18.35 -14.15 20.07
N VAL A 156 -18.53 -15.34 19.48
CA VAL A 156 -17.76 -16.56 19.80
C VAL A 156 -17.35 -17.26 18.51
N TRP A 157 -16.18 -17.92 18.54
CA TRP A 157 -15.62 -18.55 17.34
C TRP A 157 -16.42 -19.77 16.88
N ASN A 158 -17.03 -20.53 17.79
CA ASN A 158 -17.89 -21.69 17.44
C ASN A 158 -19.33 -21.32 17.05
N ASP A 159 -19.59 -20.05 16.71
CA ASP A 159 -20.88 -19.64 16.15
C ASP A 159 -21.24 -20.50 14.92
N PRO A 160 -22.49 -20.96 14.78
CA PRO A 160 -22.92 -21.82 13.68
C PRO A 160 -22.58 -21.28 12.28
N ILE A 161 -22.59 -19.96 12.08
CA ILE A 161 -22.21 -19.33 10.80
C ILE A 161 -20.72 -19.56 10.51
N LEU A 162 -19.85 -19.36 11.49
CA LEU A 162 -18.42 -19.60 11.34
C LEU A 162 -18.10 -21.09 11.21
N ALA A 163 -18.76 -21.94 12.01
CA ALA A 163 -18.60 -23.39 11.93
C ALA A 163 -18.98 -23.95 10.55
N ALA A 164 -20.04 -23.44 9.94
CA ALA A 164 -20.47 -23.85 8.60
C ALA A 164 -19.46 -23.46 7.50
N LEU A 165 -18.68 -22.39 7.68
CA LEU A 165 -17.62 -21.96 6.77
C LEU A 165 -16.32 -22.78 6.94
N ASN A 166 -16.17 -23.48 8.05
CA ASN A 166 -14.96 -24.19 8.44
C ASN A 166 -15.24 -25.69 8.72
N PRO A 167 -15.78 -26.44 7.74
CA PRO A 167 -16.10 -27.85 7.95
C PRO A 167 -14.83 -28.65 8.23
N GLY A 168 -14.82 -29.36 9.35
CA GLY A 168 -13.66 -30.14 9.79
C GLY A 168 -12.72 -29.44 10.77
N GLU A 169 -12.83 -28.12 10.94
CA GLU A 169 -12.13 -27.38 11.98
C GLU A 169 -12.92 -27.39 13.28
N ASN A 170 -12.22 -27.59 14.39
CA ASN A 170 -12.85 -27.50 15.73
C ASN A 170 -12.71 -26.10 16.28
N LEU A 171 -13.61 -25.21 15.87
CA LEU A 171 -13.62 -23.84 16.36
C LEU A 171 -13.95 -23.81 17.87
N PRO A 172 -13.15 -23.14 18.70
CA PRO A 172 -13.36 -23.11 20.15
C PRO A 172 -14.53 -22.19 20.53
N ASP A 173 -15.04 -22.34 21.74
CA ASP A 173 -16.05 -21.45 22.35
C ASP A 173 -15.45 -20.11 22.86
N THR A 174 -14.23 -19.82 22.48
CA THR A 174 -13.52 -18.59 22.84
C THR A 174 -14.25 -17.37 22.29
N LYS A 175 -14.34 -16.31 23.10
CA LYS A 175 -14.88 -15.02 22.67
C LYS A 175 -14.03 -14.41 21.56
N ILE A 176 -14.68 -13.84 20.57
CA ILE A 176 -14.02 -13.06 19.52
C ILE A 176 -13.69 -11.68 20.08
N ALA A 177 -12.45 -11.24 19.87
CA ALA A 177 -11.99 -9.90 20.21
C ALA A 177 -11.62 -9.15 18.92
N PRO A 178 -12.52 -8.35 18.32
CA PRO A 178 -12.20 -7.54 17.17
C PRO A 178 -11.19 -6.46 17.52
N ILE A 179 -10.13 -6.32 16.70
CA ILE A 179 -9.12 -5.26 16.82
C ILE A 179 -9.21 -4.40 15.57
N TYR A 180 -9.42 -3.10 15.77
CA TYR A 180 -9.56 -2.13 14.68
C TYR A 180 -8.51 -1.02 14.76
N ARG A 181 -8.34 -0.26 13.68
CA ARG A 181 -7.47 0.91 13.64
C ARG A 181 -8.11 2.06 14.41
N ALA A 182 -7.40 2.62 15.40
CA ALA A 182 -7.84 3.75 16.20
C ALA A 182 -7.38 5.11 15.62
N ASP A 183 -6.50 5.09 14.64
CA ASP A 183 -6.09 6.24 13.84
C ASP A 183 -6.98 6.34 12.58
N SER A 184 -7.02 7.53 11.96
CA SER A 184 -7.77 7.78 10.72
C SER A 184 -7.12 7.08 9.54
N ALA A 185 -7.50 5.83 9.31
CA ALA A 185 -6.81 4.89 8.41
C ALA A 185 -7.65 4.53 7.18
N GLY A 186 -7.05 4.67 5.99
CA GLY A 186 -7.72 4.29 4.74
C GLY A 186 -8.07 2.81 4.67
N ILE A 187 -7.22 1.91 5.20
CA ILE A 187 -7.55 0.48 5.29
C ILE A 187 -8.84 0.19 6.08
N THR A 188 -9.20 1.08 7.04
CA THR A 188 -10.49 0.98 7.74
C THR A 188 -11.64 1.31 6.81
N ASP A 189 -11.48 2.33 5.99
CA ASP A 189 -12.47 2.69 4.95
C ASP A 189 -12.63 1.56 3.94
N ASP A 190 -11.53 1.01 3.40
CA ASP A 190 -11.55 -0.13 2.47
C ASP A 190 -12.28 -1.35 3.06
N MET A 191 -11.99 -1.69 4.33
CA MET A 191 -12.66 -2.79 5.01
C MET A 191 -14.17 -2.54 5.14
N GLN A 192 -14.57 -1.35 5.54
CA GLN A 192 -15.98 -0.97 5.70
C GLN A 192 -16.72 -0.85 4.35
N GLN A 193 -16.07 -0.34 3.32
CA GLN A 193 -16.61 -0.33 1.96
C GLN A 193 -16.79 -1.75 1.42
N TYR A 194 -15.81 -2.64 1.65
CA TYR A 194 -15.95 -4.06 1.30
C TYR A 194 -17.16 -4.68 2.00
N LEU A 195 -17.33 -4.48 3.31
CA LEU A 195 -18.46 -5.02 4.06
C LEU A 195 -19.78 -4.43 3.55
N THR A 196 -19.83 -3.13 3.27
CA THR A 196 -21.01 -2.46 2.67
C THR A 196 -21.35 -3.06 1.30
N ALA A 197 -20.36 -3.34 0.47
CA ALA A 197 -20.55 -3.85 -0.87
C ALA A 197 -20.95 -5.34 -0.88
N ALA A 198 -20.22 -6.18 -0.13
CA ALA A 198 -20.34 -7.63 -0.18
C ALA A 198 -21.33 -8.21 0.85
N ALA A 199 -21.67 -7.45 1.91
CA ALA A 199 -22.60 -7.88 2.96
C ALA A 199 -23.57 -6.77 3.40
N PRO A 200 -24.31 -6.11 2.48
CA PRO A 200 -25.13 -4.93 2.77
C PRO A 200 -26.26 -5.19 3.78
N GLN A 201 -26.70 -6.45 3.94
CA GLN A 201 -27.70 -6.82 4.94
C GLN A 201 -27.12 -6.98 6.35
N SER A 202 -25.80 -7.10 6.43
CA SER A 202 -25.07 -7.36 7.68
C SER A 202 -24.11 -6.23 8.06
N TRP A 203 -23.92 -5.23 7.23
CA TRP A 203 -23.16 -4.03 7.53
C TRP A 203 -23.96 -2.79 7.14
N ALA A 204 -24.49 -2.11 8.14
CA ALA A 204 -25.22 -0.85 7.99
C ALA A 204 -24.57 0.28 8.83
N GLU A 205 -23.39 0.01 9.39
CA GLU A 205 -22.72 0.91 10.35
C GLU A 205 -22.07 2.13 9.67
N GLY A 206 -21.82 2.05 8.35
CA GLY A 206 -21.22 3.11 7.57
C GLY A 206 -19.81 2.78 7.04
N VAL A 207 -19.19 3.80 6.43
CA VAL A 207 -17.85 3.76 5.84
C VAL A 207 -17.04 4.96 6.31
N GLY A 208 -15.76 5.00 5.99
CA GLY A 208 -14.84 6.09 6.31
C GLY A 208 -13.59 5.61 7.03
N THR A 209 -12.65 6.53 7.21
CA THR A 209 -11.34 6.24 7.79
C THR A 209 -11.38 5.96 9.32
N GLU A 210 -12.51 6.26 9.96
CA GLU A 210 -12.79 5.94 11.36
C GLU A 210 -13.64 4.67 11.44
N PHE A 211 -13.33 3.78 12.39
CA PHE A 211 -14.08 2.54 12.54
C PHE A 211 -15.50 2.78 13.08
N GLN A 212 -16.52 2.25 12.38
CA GLN A 212 -17.94 2.47 12.66
C GLN A 212 -18.61 1.28 13.36
N GLY A 213 -17.98 0.11 13.48
CA GLY A 213 -18.62 -1.12 13.98
C GLY A 213 -19.00 -1.13 15.45
N GLY A 214 -18.52 -0.18 16.24
CA GLY A 214 -18.96 0.05 17.63
C GLY A 214 -18.46 -0.97 18.67
N VAL A 215 -17.72 -2.00 18.28
CA VAL A 215 -17.23 -3.06 19.17
C VAL A 215 -15.72 -3.32 18.95
N GLY A 216 -15.08 -3.93 19.95
CA GLY A 216 -13.68 -4.30 19.88
C GLY A 216 -12.74 -3.29 20.55
N ALA A 217 -11.45 -3.43 20.28
CA ALA A 217 -10.40 -2.56 20.83
C ALA A 217 -9.62 -1.86 19.71
N GLY A 218 -9.38 -0.58 19.89
CA GLY A 218 -8.60 0.23 18.94
C GLY A 218 -7.10 0.06 19.14
N ALA A 219 -6.36 -0.01 18.03
CA ALA A 219 -4.90 -0.03 18.02
C ALA A 219 -4.36 0.93 16.94
N VAL A 220 -3.31 1.66 17.28
CA VAL A 220 -2.72 2.67 16.39
C VAL A 220 -1.71 2.02 15.44
N LYS A 221 -1.84 2.28 14.15
CA LYS A 221 -0.99 1.78 13.06
C LYS A 221 -1.06 0.25 12.86
N PRO A 222 -0.60 -0.29 11.74
CA PRO A 222 -0.58 -1.75 11.49
C PRO A 222 0.16 -2.54 12.56
N THR A 223 1.29 -2.02 13.02
CA THR A 223 2.11 -2.67 14.07
C THR A 223 1.39 -2.78 15.40
N GLY A 224 0.58 -1.78 15.77
CA GLY A 224 -0.25 -1.83 16.97
C GLY A 224 -1.36 -2.89 16.86
N VAL A 225 -2.02 -3.00 15.71
CA VAL A 225 -3.02 -4.06 15.47
C VAL A 225 -2.38 -5.44 15.59
N ILE A 226 -1.22 -5.66 14.95
CA ILE A 226 -0.47 -6.94 15.04
C ILE A 226 -0.13 -7.28 16.49
N GLN A 227 0.38 -6.33 17.25
CA GLN A 227 0.71 -6.54 18.67
C GLN A 227 -0.54 -6.88 19.48
N ALA A 228 -1.64 -6.18 19.29
CA ALA A 228 -2.89 -6.41 20.00
C ALA A 228 -3.49 -7.78 19.68
N VAL A 229 -3.52 -8.17 18.38
CA VAL A 229 -4.01 -9.49 17.96
C VAL A 229 -3.13 -10.60 18.53
N ARG A 230 -1.80 -10.46 18.46
CA ARG A 230 -0.86 -11.45 18.99
C ARG A 230 -1.00 -11.65 20.51
N ALA A 231 -1.24 -10.57 21.23
CA ALA A 231 -1.37 -10.58 22.69
C ALA A 231 -2.73 -11.09 23.19
N THR A 232 -3.76 -11.14 22.33
CA THR A 232 -5.14 -11.42 22.74
C THR A 232 -5.64 -12.74 22.14
N PRO A 233 -5.75 -13.83 22.91
CA PRO A 233 -6.39 -15.07 22.43
C PRO A 233 -7.82 -14.80 21.94
N GLY A 234 -8.17 -15.36 20.78
CA GLY A 234 -9.44 -15.13 20.13
C GLY A 234 -9.57 -13.80 19.38
N ALA A 235 -8.50 -13.01 19.26
CA ALA A 235 -8.55 -11.78 18.49
C ALA A 235 -8.54 -12.02 16.98
N ILE A 236 -9.21 -11.09 16.28
CA ILE A 236 -9.14 -10.89 14.83
C ILE A 236 -8.99 -9.40 14.55
N GLY A 237 -8.15 -9.07 13.58
CA GLY A 237 -7.96 -7.69 13.14
C GLY A 237 -7.63 -7.66 11.65
N TYR A 238 -7.48 -6.45 11.11
CA TYR A 238 -7.14 -6.25 9.70
C TYR A 238 -5.89 -5.36 9.59
N VAL A 239 -4.97 -5.81 8.74
CA VAL A 239 -3.72 -5.11 8.42
C VAL A 239 -3.35 -5.36 6.95
N GLU A 240 -2.45 -4.58 6.41
CA GLU A 240 -1.88 -4.83 5.10
C GLU A 240 -1.05 -6.13 5.10
N LYS A 241 -1.16 -6.94 4.03
CA LYS A 241 -0.48 -8.23 3.89
C LYS A 241 1.02 -8.15 4.21
N GLY A 242 1.71 -7.13 3.71
CA GLY A 242 3.15 -6.97 3.94
C GLY A 242 3.54 -6.87 5.41
N PHE A 243 2.72 -6.22 6.25
CA PHE A 243 2.96 -6.17 7.70
C PHE A 243 2.62 -7.51 8.39
N ALA A 244 1.58 -8.21 7.92
CA ALA A 244 1.24 -9.53 8.43
C ALA A 244 2.37 -10.54 8.16
N ASP A 245 2.89 -10.55 6.93
CA ASP A 245 4.00 -11.42 6.49
C ASP A 245 5.28 -11.14 7.29
N GLN A 246 5.69 -9.87 7.41
CA GLN A 246 6.86 -9.48 8.20
C GLN A 246 6.75 -9.90 9.67
N ALA A 247 5.53 -9.88 10.19
CA ALA A 247 5.27 -10.30 11.56
C ALA A 247 5.06 -11.83 11.70
N GLY A 248 4.99 -12.60 10.62
CA GLY A 248 4.71 -14.04 10.66
C GLY A 248 3.32 -14.35 11.24
N MET A 249 2.32 -13.50 10.95
CA MET A 249 0.94 -13.71 11.41
C MET A 249 0.20 -14.64 10.47
N SER A 250 -0.63 -15.54 11.04
CA SER A 250 -1.67 -16.22 10.26
C SER A 250 -2.79 -15.25 9.93
N TYR A 251 -3.37 -15.41 8.75
CA TYR A 251 -4.54 -14.65 8.32
C TYR A 251 -5.57 -15.53 7.62
N ALA A 252 -6.84 -15.13 7.73
CA ALA A 252 -7.97 -15.91 7.24
C ALA A 252 -8.07 -15.85 5.71
N GLN A 253 -8.65 -16.91 5.14
CA GLN A 253 -9.16 -16.93 3.78
C GLN A 253 -10.54 -16.25 3.73
N ILE A 254 -10.91 -15.67 2.60
CA ILE A 254 -12.23 -15.07 2.39
C ILE A 254 -13.03 -15.95 1.41
N THR A 255 -14.31 -16.16 1.70
CA THR A 255 -15.20 -16.82 0.73
C THR A 255 -15.40 -15.94 -0.48
N GLY A 256 -14.98 -16.42 -1.66
CA GLY A 256 -15.24 -15.83 -2.96
C GLY A 256 -16.29 -16.64 -3.75
N ALA A 257 -16.41 -16.36 -5.05
CA ALA A 257 -17.38 -17.01 -5.94
C ALA A 257 -17.19 -18.54 -6.06
N SER A 258 -15.96 -19.04 -5.94
CA SER A 258 -15.60 -20.46 -6.07
C SER A 258 -15.37 -21.18 -4.73
N GLY A 259 -15.66 -20.54 -3.60
CA GLY A 259 -15.39 -21.07 -2.25
C GLY A 259 -14.33 -20.27 -1.50
N ALA A 260 -13.59 -20.91 -0.61
CA ALA A 260 -12.54 -20.26 0.17
C ALA A 260 -11.36 -19.82 -0.72
N VAL A 261 -11.03 -18.55 -0.69
CA VAL A 261 -9.93 -17.95 -1.45
C VAL A 261 -8.81 -17.52 -0.50
N PRO A 262 -7.62 -18.15 -0.59
CA PRO A 262 -6.47 -17.73 0.17
C PRO A 262 -5.93 -16.39 -0.33
N LEU A 263 -5.32 -15.62 0.56
CA LEU A 263 -4.60 -14.40 0.20
C LEU A 263 -3.21 -14.75 -0.30
N THR A 264 -3.04 -14.73 -1.61
CA THR A 264 -1.76 -14.89 -2.33
C THR A 264 -1.59 -13.76 -3.35
N ASP A 265 -0.39 -13.62 -3.89
CA ASP A 265 -0.13 -12.62 -4.94
C ASP A 265 -0.98 -12.87 -6.19
N ASP A 266 -1.20 -14.14 -6.56
CA ASP A 266 -2.04 -14.51 -7.70
C ASP A 266 -3.51 -14.17 -7.48
N THR A 267 -4.06 -14.55 -6.31
CA THR A 267 -5.48 -14.30 -6.00
C THR A 267 -5.77 -12.80 -5.82
N ALA A 268 -4.83 -12.06 -5.24
CA ALA A 268 -4.87 -10.61 -5.15
C ALA A 268 -4.79 -9.95 -6.54
N GLY A 269 -3.84 -10.40 -7.38
CA GLY A 269 -3.71 -9.95 -8.76
C GLY A 269 -4.96 -10.19 -9.61
N ASN A 270 -5.66 -11.31 -9.37
CA ASN A 270 -6.93 -11.60 -10.06
C ASN A 270 -8.03 -10.60 -9.68
N ALA A 271 -8.09 -10.16 -8.43
CA ALA A 271 -9.04 -9.13 -8.00
C ALA A 271 -8.69 -7.75 -8.60
N VAL A 272 -7.42 -7.34 -8.51
CA VAL A 272 -6.96 -6.04 -9.02
C VAL A 272 -7.14 -5.90 -10.54
N LYS A 273 -7.04 -7.01 -11.31
CA LYS A 273 -7.36 -7.02 -12.75
C LYS A 273 -8.84 -6.68 -13.07
N ALA A 274 -9.73 -6.72 -12.07
CA ALA A 274 -11.12 -6.29 -12.22
C ALA A 274 -11.31 -4.78 -12.05
N ALA A 275 -10.28 -4.04 -11.63
CA ALA A 275 -10.35 -2.61 -11.38
C ALA A 275 -10.93 -1.83 -12.55
N ALA A 276 -11.93 -1.02 -12.27
CA ALA A 276 -12.55 -0.08 -13.18
C ALA A 276 -12.46 1.33 -12.60
N PHE A 277 -12.61 2.35 -13.45
CA PHE A 277 -12.62 3.75 -13.02
C PHE A 277 -14.05 4.26 -12.96
N LEU A 278 -14.33 5.16 -12.00
CA LEU A 278 -15.65 5.77 -11.87
C LEU A 278 -15.95 6.74 -13.01
N ALA A 279 -14.91 7.37 -13.60
CA ALA A 279 -15.06 8.36 -14.67
C ALA A 279 -13.92 8.30 -15.68
N ASP A 280 -14.14 8.94 -16.81
CA ASP A 280 -13.09 9.27 -17.75
C ASP A 280 -12.30 10.52 -17.28
N GLY A 281 -11.11 10.73 -17.86
CA GLY A 281 -10.25 11.85 -17.50
C GLY A 281 -9.04 11.44 -16.67
N ASN A 282 -8.39 12.42 -16.02
CA ASN A 282 -7.12 12.24 -15.34
C ASN A 282 -7.24 12.15 -13.82
N ASP A 283 -8.41 12.41 -13.25
CA ASP A 283 -8.73 12.00 -11.88
C ASP A 283 -9.14 10.53 -11.91
N LEU A 284 -8.29 9.67 -11.38
CA LEU A 284 -8.34 8.23 -11.61
C LEU A 284 -8.98 7.47 -10.44
N VAL A 285 -10.06 7.98 -9.89
CA VAL A 285 -10.80 7.29 -8.83
C VAL A 285 -11.36 5.96 -9.34
N LEU A 286 -11.08 4.89 -8.60
CA LEU A 286 -11.51 3.54 -8.93
C LEU A 286 -12.92 3.24 -8.42
N ASP A 287 -13.68 2.47 -9.19
CA ASP A 287 -14.87 1.76 -8.69
C ASP A 287 -14.43 0.52 -7.91
N LEU A 288 -14.29 0.67 -6.60
CA LEU A 288 -13.86 -0.41 -5.73
C LEU A 288 -14.86 -1.58 -5.73
N ASN A 289 -16.16 -1.34 -6.02
CA ASN A 289 -17.14 -2.42 -6.16
C ASN A 289 -16.78 -3.40 -7.26
N SER A 290 -16.10 -2.95 -8.32
CA SER A 290 -15.62 -3.82 -9.40
C SER A 290 -14.64 -4.90 -8.92
N MET A 291 -13.94 -4.63 -7.83
CA MET A 291 -13.01 -5.56 -7.17
C MET A 291 -13.68 -6.31 -6.03
N TYR A 292 -14.43 -5.62 -5.16
CA TYR A 292 -15.08 -6.22 -3.98
C TYR A 292 -16.17 -7.23 -4.32
N LYS A 293 -16.89 -7.03 -5.43
CA LYS A 293 -17.95 -7.93 -5.92
C LYS A 293 -17.51 -8.77 -7.12
N THR A 294 -16.22 -8.95 -7.31
CA THR A 294 -15.73 -9.73 -8.45
C THR A 294 -16.23 -11.17 -8.37
N GLU A 295 -16.82 -11.64 -9.47
CA GLU A 295 -17.24 -13.05 -9.63
C GLU A 295 -16.14 -13.92 -10.24
N LYS A 296 -14.93 -13.37 -10.41
CA LYS A 296 -13.81 -14.15 -10.93
C LYS A 296 -13.45 -15.24 -9.92
N PRO A 297 -13.34 -16.51 -10.37
CA PRO A 297 -12.77 -17.57 -9.57
C PRO A 297 -11.39 -17.18 -9.06
N ASP A 298 -11.05 -17.59 -7.85
CA ASP A 298 -9.74 -17.39 -7.25
C ASP A 298 -9.30 -15.91 -7.18
N ALA A 299 -10.23 -14.97 -7.04
CA ALA A 299 -9.94 -13.58 -6.77
C ALA A 299 -10.17 -13.26 -5.28
N TYR A 300 -9.12 -12.81 -4.59
CA TYR A 300 -9.23 -12.36 -3.20
C TYR A 300 -9.83 -10.95 -3.16
N PRO A 301 -11.06 -10.76 -2.67
CA PRO A 301 -11.80 -9.52 -2.95
C PRO A 301 -11.39 -8.33 -2.08
N LEU A 302 -10.80 -8.56 -0.91
CA LEU A 302 -10.45 -7.49 0.03
C LEU A 302 -9.08 -6.89 -0.33
N VAL A 303 -9.08 -6.10 -1.40
CA VAL A 303 -7.95 -5.34 -1.91
C VAL A 303 -8.11 -3.86 -1.58
N LEU A 304 -7.01 -3.13 -1.57
CA LEU A 304 -6.97 -1.68 -1.40
C LEU A 304 -6.18 -1.04 -2.55
N ALA A 305 -6.51 0.21 -2.84
CA ALA A 305 -5.74 1.05 -3.74
C ALA A 305 -5.30 2.30 -3.00
N THR A 306 -4.00 2.60 -3.01
CA THR A 306 -3.49 3.87 -2.48
C THR A 306 -3.27 4.83 -3.63
N TYR A 307 -3.87 6.00 -3.50
CA TYR A 307 -3.77 7.13 -4.41
C TYR A 307 -2.68 8.09 -3.95
N GLU A 308 -1.93 8.62 -4.90
CA GLU A 308 -1.16 9.84 -4.70
C GLU A 308 -2.04 11.02 -5.11
N ILE A 309 -2.39 11.86 -4.13
CA ILE A 309 -3.22 13.05 -4.34
C ILE A 309 -2.32 14.21 -4.70
N VAL A 310 -2.50 14.71 -5.92
CA VAL A 310 -1.68 15.76 -6.50
C VAL A 310 -2.53 16.89 -7.09
N CYS A 311 -1.99 18.09 -7.21
CA CYS A 311 -2.62 19.11 -8.05
C CYS A 311 -2.45 18.76 -9.53
N SER A 312 -3.52 18.92 -10.31
CA SER A 312 -3.43 18.83 -11.76
C SER A 312 -2.60 19.99 -12.36
N LYS A 313 -2.64 21.13 -11.67
CA LYS A 313 -1.92 22.37 -11.95
C LYS A 313 -1.90 23.24 -10.69
N GLY A 314 -0.96 24.21 -10.62
CA GLY A 314 -0.85 25.13 -9.48
C GLY A 314 0.38 24.86 -8.60
N TYR A 315 1.24 23.92 -8.98
CA TYR A 315 2.59 23.83 -8.44
C TYR A 315 3.54 24.84 -9.09
N ASP A 316 4.58 25.27 -8.39
CA ASP A 316 5.75 25.83 -9.05
C ASP A 316 6.44 24.76 -9.94
N ALA A 317 7.21 25.23 -10.94
CA ALA A 317 7.84 24.33 -11.91
C ALA A 317 8.77 23.30 -11.28
N GLU A 318 9.52 23.66 -10.23
CA GLU A 318 10.43 22.77 -9.53
C GLU A 318 9.69 21.63 -8.80
N THR A 319 8.53 21.94 -8.21
CA THR A 319 7.68 20.94 -7.54
C THR A 319 6.96 20.07 -8.56
N SER A 320 6.36 20.65 -9.60
CA SER A 320 5.68 19.92 -10.67
C SER A 320 6.62 18.90 -11.35
N ASP A 321 7.82 19.34 -11.77
CA ASP A 321 8.80 18.48 -12.42
C ASP A 321 9.28 17.35 -11.52
N ALA A 322 9.46 17.60 -10.22
CA ALA A 322 9.86 16.57 -9.25
C ALA A 322 8.75 15.53 -9.02
N ILE A 323 7.48 15.97 -8.91
CA ILE A 323 6.32 15.07 -8.78
C ILE A 323 6.17 14.19 -10.01
N LYS A 324 6.20 14.77 -11.21
CA LYS A 324 6.14 14.00 -12.47
C LYS A 324 7.28 12.99 -12.55
N SER A 325 8.50 13.40 -12.24
CA SER A 325 9.68 12.53 -12.23
C SER A 325 9.50 11.35 -11.26
N PHE A 326 9.11 11.62 -10.00
CA PHE A 326 8.89 10.59 -8.98
C PHE A 326 7.81 9.60 -9.40
N LEU A 327 6.61 10.09 -9.76
CA LEU A 327 5.48 9.24 -10.12
C LEU A 327 5.75 8.40 -11.38
N THR A 328 6.42 8.97 -12.39
CA THR A 328 6.81 8.25 -13.60
C THR A 328 7.79 7.11 -13.29
N VAL A 329 8.81 7.35 -12.47
CA VAL A 329 9.76 6.31 -12.05
C VAL A 329 9.07 5.25 -11.20
N ALA A 330 8.21 5.65 -10.25
CA ALA A 330 7.45 4.72 -9.42
C ALA A 330 6.54 3.80 -10.26
N ALA A 331 5.82 4.36 -11.23
CA ALA A 331 4.91 3.61 -12.10
C ALA A 331 5.66 2.69 -13.10
N ASN A 332 6.81 3.11 -13.64
CA ASN A 332 7.53 2.35 -14.65
C ASN A 332 8.57 1.38 -14.09
N ASN A 333 9.29 1.78 -13.07
CA ASN A 333 10.47 1.09 -12.58
C ASN A 333 10.30 0.56 -11.14
N GLY A 334 9.45 1.18 -10.33
CA GLY A 334 9.19 0.79 -8.95
C GLY A 334 8.33 -0.46 -8.80
N GLN A 335 7.51 -0.78 -9.80
CA GLN A 335 6.51 -1.85 -9.70
C GLN A 335 7.12 -3.25 -9.57
N ALA A 336 8.29 -3.51 -10.16
CA ALA A 336 8.91 -4.84 -10.18
C ALA A 336 9.25 -5.42 -8.80
N GLY A 337 9.46 -4.56 -7.78
CA GLY A 337 9.79 -4.99 -6.42
C GLY A 337 8.59 -5.11 -5.48
N LEU A 338 7.40 -4.73 -5.93
CA LEU A 338 6.23 -4.59 -5.06
C LEU A 338 5.73 -5.92 -4.49
N SER A 339 5.71 -7.01 -5.28
CA SER A 339 5.26 -8.33 -4.81
C SER A 339 6.07 -8.81 -3.60
N ALA A 340 7.39 -8.61 -3.61
CA ALA A 340 8.24 -8.98 -2.47
C ALA A 340 7.95 -8.15 -1.20
N ALA A 341 7.33 -6.99 -1.34
CA ALA A 341 6.91 -6.13 -0.24
C ALA A 341 5.43 -6.33 0.15
N GLY A 342 4.74 -7.31 -0.45
CA GLY A 342 3.34 -7.67 -0.13
C GLY A 342 2.29 -6.85 -0.88
N TYR A 343 2.66 -6.22 -2.00
CA TYR A 343 1.74 -5.46 -2.86
C TYR A 343 1.50 -6.15 -4.19
N VAL A 344 0.50 -5.67 -4.91
CA VAL A 344 0.16 -6.11 -6.25
C VAL A 344 0.65 -5.06 -7.25
N PRO A 345 1.49 -5.43 -8.24
CA PRO A 345 1.90 -4.51 -9.29
C PRO A 345 0.72 -3.96 -10.09
N LEU A 346 0.86 -2.74 -10.61
CA LEU A 346 -0.17 -2.09 -11.42
C LEU A 346 -0.56 -2.96 -12.63
N PRO A 347 -1.86 -3.23 -12.86
CA PRO A 347 -2.31 -3.77 -14.14
C PRO A 347 -2.01 -2.79 -15.28
N ASP A 348 -1.68 -3.33 -16.47
CA ASP A 348 -1.31 -2.52 -17.64
C ASP A 348 -2.31 -1.40 -17.93
N LYS A 349 -3.62 -1.72 -17.91
CA LYS A 349 -4.69 -0.73 -18.14
C LYS A 349 -4.67 0.44 -17.14
N VAL A 350 -4.38 0.17 -15.87
CA VAL A 350 -4.27 1.21 -14.84
C VAL A 350 -3.00 2.01 -15.04
N LYS A 351 -1.89 1.33 -15.31
CA LYS A 351 -0.60 1.95 -15.56
C LYS A 351 -0.62 2.91 -16.75
N GLU A 352 -1.23 2.52 -17.86
CA GLU A 352 -1.36 3.35 -19.07
C GLU A 352 -2.13 4.66 -18.77
N ARG A 353 -3.26 4.58 -18.07
CA ARG A 353 -4.02 5.75 -17.67
C ARG A 353 -3.27 6.61 -16.67
N LEU A 354 -2.58 5.99 -15.71
CA LEU A 354 -1.77 6.69 -14.71
C LEU A 354 -0.65 7.49 -15.36
N ILE A 355 0.09 6.91 -16.31
CA ILE A 355 1.14 7.64 -17.04
C ILE A 355 0.56 8.82 -17.82
N THR A 356 -0.59 8.63 -18.49
CA THR A 356 -1.28 9.73 -19.20
C THR A 356 -1.64 10.85 -18.23
N ALA A 357 -2.15 10.56 -17.05
CA ALA A 357 -2.50 11.57 -16.04
C ALA A 357 -1.25 12.28 -15.49
N ILE A 358 -0.16 11.53 -15.20
CA ILE A 358 1.11 12.11 -14.74
C ILE A 358 1.68 13.08 -15.77
N ASP A 359 1.66 12.72 -17.06
CA ASP A 359 2.16 13.57 -18.14
C ASP A 359 1.36 14.88 -18.27
N ALA A 360 0.08 14.86 -17.91
CA ALA A 360 -0.83 16.00 -17.96
C ALA A 360 -0.72 16.98 -16.76
N ILE A 361 0.02 16.65 -15.70
CA ILE A 361 0.28 17.57 -14.57
C ILE A 361 1.05 18.81 -15.11
N GLN A 362 0.65 20.04 -14.65
CA GLN A 362 1.21 21.33 -15.11
C GLN A 362 1.76 22.14 -13.94
#